data_0ce3def95b904cbef46d5dacb57e8d22
#
_entry.id   0ce3def95b904cbef46d5dacb57e8d22
#
_cell.length_a   1.000
_cell.length_b   1.000
_cell.length_c   1.000
_cell.angle_alpha   90.00
_cell.angle_beta   90.00
_cell.angle_gamma   90.00
#
_symmetry.space_group_name_H-M   'P 1'
#
loop_
_entity.id
_entity.type
_entity.pdbx_description
1 polymer ?
#
loop_
_entity_poly.entity_id
_entity_poly.type
_entity_poly.pdbx_seq_one_letter_code
_entity_poly.pdbx_strand_id
1 'polypeptide(L)'
;MSWLVPVLWILNLFVGGGPLFFSHQREGKDRKLFCCYKFRTFPKNAVHPKPGDPMTTPIPWLSTFLRNSGVDELPQVLNIIKGQMSIVGPRPHLPEYNAYYQSVVGQEEMDKRHNALPGLTGLAQIRGYRGDTPNSASIHNRINSDIEYINKQSFLLDLEIITISLRMLIRAAVRLIFN
;
A
#
# COMPACT_ATOMS: atom_id res chain seq x y z
N MET A 1 3.06 7.90 -21.37
CA MET A 1 3.70 7.19 -20.24
C MET A 1 5.19 6.87 -20.44
N SER A 2 5.72 6.91 -21.65
CA SER A 2 7.14 6.59 -21.97
C SER A 2 8.17 7.54 -21.32
N TRP A 3 7.85 8.80 -21.09
CA TRP A 3 8.75 9.80 -20.48
C TRP A 3 8.89 9.65 -18.95
N LEU A 4 7.89 9.08 -18.28
CA LEU A 4 7.91 8.91 -16.83
C LEU A 4 8.99 7.90 -16.39
N VAL A 5 9.19 6.84 -17.16
CA VAL A 5 10.19 5.79 -16.85
C VAL A 5 11.62 6.34 -16.85
N PRO A 6 12.08 7.07 -17.87
CA PRO A 6 13.41 7.70 -17.84
C PRO A 6 13.58 8.67 -16.68
N VAL A 7 12.58 9.50 -16.39
CA VAL A 7 12.62 10.45 -15.27
C VAL A 7 12.76 9.71 -13.94
N LEU A 8 11.92 8.70 -13.70
CA LEU A 8 12.00 7.88 -12.49
C LEU A 8 13.30 7.09 -12.40
N TRP A 9 13.87 6.66 -13.55
CA TRP A 9 15.17 5.99 -13.57
C TRP A 9 16.30 6.92 -13.13
N ILE A 10 16.33 8.15 -13.65
CA ILE A 10 17.28 9.18 -13.23
C ILE A 10 17.10 9.49 -11.75
N LEU A 11 15.87 9.69 -11.29
CA LEU A 11 15.57 9.95 -9.88
C LEU A 11 15.98 8.77 -8.97
N ASN A 12 15.86 7.53 -9.43
CA ASN A 12 16.29 6.34 -8.69
C ASN A 12 17.81 6.31 -8.42
N LEU A 13 18.63 6.92 -9.28
CA LEU A 13 20.07 7.05 -9.02
C LEU A 13 20.35 7.86 -7.74
N PHE A 14 19.49 8.83 -7.41
CA PHE A 14 19.57 9.63 -6.17
C PHE A 14 19.00 8.93 -4.94
N VAL A 15 18.25 7.84 -5.10
CA VAL A 15 17.66 7.06 -3.98
C VAL A 15 18.62 5.98 -3.44
N GLY A 16 19.79 5.79 -4.06
CA GLY A 16 20.78 4.81 -3.58
C GLY A 16 21.05 3.65 -4.55
N GLY A 17 20.62 3.79 -5.80
CA GLY A 17 20.92 2.86 -6.90
C GLY A 17 20.17 1.54 -6.81
N GLY A 18 20.23 0.77 -7.90
CA GLY A 18 19.58 -0.53 -8.01
C GLY A 18 18.50 -0.56 -9.09
N PRO A 19 17.82 -1.70 -9.29
CA PRO A 19 16.75 -1.80 -10.27
C PRO A 19 15.61 -0.84 -9.92
N LEU A 20 15.06 -0.15 -10.93
CA LEU A 20 13.95 0.78 -10.78
C LEU A 20 12.71 0.08 -10.17
N PHE A 21 12.46 -1.15 -10.61
CA PHE A 21 11.34 -1.95 -10.11
C PHE A 21 11.76 -2.77 -8.90
N PHE A 22 10.84 -2.88 -8.00
CA PHE A 22 10.93 -3.65 -6.78
C PHE A 22 9.67 -4.50 -6.63
N SER A 23 9.80 -5.71 -6.15
CA SER A 23 8.65 -6.58 -5.89
C SER A 23 8.81 -7.28 -4.56
N HIS A 24 7.69 -7.44 -3.87
CA HIS A 24 7.57 -8.20 -2.64
C HIS A 24 6.42 -9.19 -2.74
N GLN A 25 6.58 -10.35 -2.10
CA GLN A 25 5.48 -11.27 -1.90
C GLN A 25 4.45 -10.64 -0.95
N ARG A 26 3.19 -10.66 -1.35
CA ARG A 26 2.05 -10.19 -0.58
C ARG A 26 0.97 -11.25 -0.56
N GLU A 27 0.18 -11.29 0.51
CA GLU A 27 -1.02 -12.10 0.53
C GLU A 27 -2.19 -11.36 -0.12
N GLY A 28 -2.86 -12.05 -1.03
CA GLY A 28 -4.06 -11.60 -1.71
C GLY A 28 -5.30 -12.35 -1.25
N LYS A 29 -6.30 -12.43 -2.15
CA LYS A 29 -7.52 -13.20 -1.91
C LYS A 29 -7.18 -14.65 -1.60
N ASP A 30 -7.92 -15.25 -0.67
CA ASP A 30 -7.74 -16.64 -0.21
C ASP A 30 -6.30 -16.90 0.29
N ARG A 31 -5.61 -15.87 0.80
CA ARG A 31 -4.21 -15.91 1.26
C ARG A 31 -3.20 -16.33 0.18
N LYS A 32 -3.58 -16.30 -1.09
CA LYS A 32 -2.68 -16.63 -2.20
C LYS A 32 -1.58 -15.59 -2.31
N LEU A 33 -0.33 -16.06 -2.37
CA LEU A 33 0.82 -15.20 -2.53
C LEU A 33 0.91 -14.68 -3.98
N PHE A 34 1.24 -13.40 -4.11
CA PHE A 34 1.55 -12.78 -5.40
C PHE A 34 2.68 -11.76 -5.27
N CYS A 35 3.41 -11.52 -6.37
CA CYS A 35 4.44 -10.49 -6.43
C CYS A 35 3.80 -9.12 -6.66
N CYS A 36 3.80 -8.28 -5.64
CA CYS A 36 3.32 -6.90 -5.71
C CYS A 36 4.42 -5.99 -6.25
N TYR A 37 4.17 -5.33 -7.39
CA TYR A 37 5.15 -4.47 -8.06
C TYR A 37 5.09 -3.04 -7.56
N LYS A 38 6.28 -2.43 -7.38
CA LYS A 38 6.44 -1.02 -6.99
C LYS A 38 7.66 -0.41 -7.65
N PHE A 39 7.73 0.92 -7.66
CA PHE A 39 9.01 1.58 -7.85
C PHE A 39 9.84 1.51 -6.57
N ARG A 40 11.16 1.35 -6.73
CA ARG A 40 12.08 1.31 -5.59
C ARG A 40 12.22 2.70 -4.97
N THR A 41 11.91 2.80 -3.70
CA THR A 41 12.02 4.02 -2.89
C THR A 41 12.93 3.86 -1.68
N PHE A 42 13.53 2.68 -1.50
CA PHE A 42 14.50 2.42 -0.46
C PHE A 42 15.87 2.09 -1.05
N PRO A 43 16.96 2.48 -0.40
CA PRO A 43 18.29 2.01 -0.72
C PRO A 43 18.35 0.48 -0.74
N LYS A 44 19.26 -0.08 -1.54
CA LYS A 44 19.38 -1.53 -1.71
C LYS A 44 19.61 -2.29 -0.40
N ASN A 45 20.27 -1.64 0.56
CA ASN A 45 20.64 -2.21 1.87
C ASN A 45 19.71 -1.74 3.00
N ALA A 46 18.55 -1.17 2.69
CA ALA A 46 17.60 -0.76 3.72
C ALA A 46 17.09 -1.97 4.51
N VAL A 47 17.15 -1.86 5.82
CA VAL A 47 16.56 -2.85 6.73
C VAL A 47 15.08 -2.52 6.87
N HIS A 48 14.23 -3.48 6.53
CA HIS A 48 12.79 -3.35 6.76
C HIS A 48 12.48 -3.64 8.23
N PRO A 49 11.73 -2.78 8.92
CA PRO A 49 11.34 -3.04 10.30
C PRO A 49 10.44 -4.26 10.38
N LYS A 50 10.50 -4.96 11.51
CA LYS A 50 9.53 -5.99 11.85
C LYS A 50 8.16 -5.36 12.11
N PRO A 51 7.06 -6.13 12.03
CA PRO A 51 5.74 -5.63 12.42
C PRO A 51 5.76 -5.06 13.84
N GLY A 52 5.27 -3.83 14.01
CA GLY A 52 5.28 -3.13 15.29
C GLY A 52 6.52 -2.30 15.59
N ASP A 53 7.62 -2.49 14.87
CA ASP A 53 8.83 -1.70 15.07
C ASP A 53 8.79 -0.39 14.24
N PRO A 54 9.37 0.70 14.76
CA PRO A 54 9.50 1.94 14.00
C PRO A 54 10.51 1.81 12.87
N MET A 55 10.30 2.55 11.78
CA MET A 55 11.26 2.66 10.70
C MET A 55 12.51 3.40 11.18
N THR A 56 13.67 2.73 11.20
CA THR A 56 14.95 3.30 11.63
C THR A 56 15.85 3.73 10.47
N THR A 57 15.61 3.21 9.26
CA THR A 57 16.41 3.56 8.08
C THR A 57 16.04 4.98 7.62
N PRO A 58 17.00 5.91 7.50
CA PRO A 58 16.75 7.22 6.93
C PRO A 58 16.21 7.08 5.50
N ILE A 59 15.09 7.75 5.23
CA ILE A 59 14.47 7.74 3.90
C ILE A 59 14.80 9.07 3.23
N PRO A 60 15.45 9.08 2.04
CA PRO A 60 15.67 10.30 1.27
C PRO A 60 14.37 11.06 1.02
N TRP A 61 14.43 12.40 0.98
CA TRP A 61 13.25 13.24 0.79
C TRP A 61 12.45 12.85 -0.47
N LEU A 62 13.16 12.51 -1.54
CA LEU A 62 12.53 12.06 -2.80
C LEU A 62 11.73 10.76 -2.62
N SER A 63 12.28 9.81 -1.85
CA SER A 63 11.57 8.56 -1.53
C SER A 63 10.32 8.83 -0.72
N THR A 64 10.41 9.74 0.25
CA THR A 64 9.27 10.20 1.04
C THR A 64 8.21 10.85 0.15
N PHE A 65 8.62 11.70 -0.81
CA PHE A 65 7.74 12.29 -1.81
C PHE A 65 7.01 11.22 -2.64
N LEU A 66 7.75 10.27 -3.24
CA LEU A 66 7.18 9.20 -4.07
C LEU A 66 6.17 8.34 -3.30
N ARG A 67 6.46 8.03 -2.04
CA ARG A 67 5.58 7.25 -1.17
C ARG A 67 4.33 8.02 -0.75
N ASN A 68 4.48 9.28 -0.37
CA ASN A 68 3.35 10.12 0.04
C ASN A 68 2.42 10.45 -1.12
N SER A 69 2.97 10.62 -2.33
CA SER A 69 2.21 10.80 -3.57
C SER A 69 1.64 9.51 -4.14
N GLY A 70 2.01 8.32 -3.62
CA GLY A 70 1.57 7.04 -4.15
C GLY A 70 2.11 6.68 -5.55
N VAL A 71 3.02 7.49 -6.10
CA VAL A 71 3.65 7.25 -7.41
C VAL A 71 4.45 5.95 -7.41
N ASP A 72 5.02 5.58 -6.26
CA ASP A 72 5.75 4.32 -6.10
C ASP A 72 4.86 3.08 -6.30
N GLU A 73 3.55 3.23 -6.17
CA GLU A 73 2.57 2.13 -6.29
C GLU A 73 1.99 1.99 -7.71
N LEU A 74 2.32 2.91 -8.67
CA LEU A 74 1.83 2.83 -10.05
C LEU A 74 2.08 1.48 -10.74
N PRO A 75 3.23 0.78 -10.54
CA PRO A 75 3.44 -0.53 -11.14
C PRO A 75 2.44 -1.60 -10.69
N GLN A 76 1.69 -1.40 -9.59
CA GLN A 76 0.61 -2.33 -9.17
C GLN A 76 -0.54 -2.39 -10.18
N VAL A 77 -0.64 -1.46 -11.11
CA VAL A 77 -1.58 -1.57 -12.26
C VAL A 77 -1.35 -2.87 -13.03
N LEU A 78 -0.10 -3.37 -13.11
CA LEU A 78 0.20 -4.68 -13.70
C LEU A 78 -0.41 -5.83 -12.88
N ASN A 79 -0.50 -5.70 -11.56
CA ASN A 79 -1.16 -6.69 -10.71
C ASN A 79 -2.69 -6.66 -10.92
N ILE A 80 -3.27 -5.48 -11.17
CA ILE A 80 -4.70 -5.34 -11.50
C ILE A 80 -5.00 -6.02 -12.84
N ILE A 81 -4.20 -5.74 -13.88
CA ILE A 81 -4.34 -6.37 -15.21
C ILE A 81 -4.22 -7.90 -15.13
N LYS A 82 -3.36 -8.41 -14.23
CA LYS A 82 -3.20 -9.85 -13.98
C LYS A 82 -4.32 -10.47 -13.12
N GLY A 83 -5.31 -9.70 -12.67
CA GLY A 83 -6.38 -10.16 -11.79
C GLY A 83 -5.96 -10.51 -10.37
N GLN A 84 -4.76 -10.10 -9.93
CA GLN A 84 -4.23 -10.34 -8.60
C GLN A 84 -4.66 -9.26 -7.59
N MET A 85 -5.05 -8.09 -8.10
CA MET A 85 -5.52 -6.92 -7.34
C MET A 85 -6.73 -6.30 -8.03
N SER A 86 -7.47 -5.49 -7.29
CA SER A 86 -8.50 -4.57 -7.77
C SER A 86 -8.05 -3.11 -7.59
N ILE A 87 -8.81 -2.16 -8.13
CA ILE A 87 -8.59 -0.73 -7.85
C ILE A 87 -8.93 -0.45 -6.40
N VAL A 88 -10.08 -0.94 -5.92
CA VAL A 88 -10.54 -0.75 -4.54
C VAL A 88 -10.58 -2.09 -3.82
N GLY A 89 -10.08 -2.14 -2.59
CA GLY A 89 -10.05 -3.34 -1.75
C GLY A 89 -9.13 -3.18 -0.54
N PRO A 90 -9.05 -4.21 0.31
CA PRO A 90 -8.10 -4.27 1.41
C PRO A 90 -6.65 -4.11 0.94
N ARG A 91 -5.84 -3.32 1.65
CA ARG A 91 -4.42 -3.14 1.28
C ARG A 91 -3.65 -4.46 1.43
N PRO A 92 -2.88 -4.92 0.42
CA PRO A 92 -2.10 -6.16 0.53
C PRO A 92 -0.91 -5.96 1.48
N HIS A 93 -0.75 -6.87 2.45
CA HIS A 93 0.35 -6.85 3.41
C HIS A 93 1.33 -8.01 3.17
N LEU A 94 2.54 -7.87 3.74
CA LEU A 94 3.51 -8.96 3.81
C LEU A 94 2.94 -10.09 4.68
N PRO A 95 3.29 -11.36 4.42
CA PRO A 95 2.85 -12.49 5.25
C PRO A 95 3.14 -12.30 6.75
N GLU A 96 4.30 -11.73 7.09
CA GLU A 96 4.71 -11.48 8.48
C GLU A 96 3.78 -10.46 9.17
N TYR A 97 3.35 -9.41 8.44
CA TYR A 97 2.39 -8.43 8.96
C TYR A 97 1.00 -9.04 9.12
N ASN A 98 0.57 -9.91 8.19
CA ASN A 98 -0.71 -10.59 8.33
C ASN A 98 -0.70 -11.58 9.49
N ALA A 99 0.41 -12.30 9.72
CA ALA A 99 0.57 -13.16 10.90
C ALA A 99 0.52 -12.34 12.21
N TYR A 100 1.16 -11.18 12.25
CA TYR A 100 1.09 -10.28 13.39
C TYR A 100 -0.33 -9.73 13.59
N TYR A 101 -1.02 -9.29 12.55
CA TYR A 101 -2.39 -8.81 12.66
C TYR A 101 -3.32 -9.91 13.12
N GLN A 102 -3.15 -11.13 12.62
CA GLN A 102 -3.91 -12.29 13.05
C GLN A 102 -3.74 -12.61 14.54
N SER A 103 -2.54 -12.44 15.10
CA SER A 103 -2.32 -12.61 16.54
C SER A 103 -3.05 -11.56 17.40
N VAL A 104 -3.40 -10.41 16.80
CA VAL A 104 -4.12 -9.33 17.49
C VAL A 104 -5.65 -9.44 17.34
N VAL A 105 -6.13 -9.67 16.10
CA VAL A 105 -7.59 -9.64 15.82
C VAL A 105 -8.22 -11.03 15.74
N GLY A 106 -7.42 -12.08 15.67
CA GLY A 106 -7.87 -13.46 15.51
C GLY A 106 -7.95 -13.95 14.07
N GLN A 107 -8.00 -15.28 13.92
CA GLN A 107 -8.02 -15.97 12.64
C GLN A 107 -9.27 -15.62 11.82
N GLU A 108 -10.44 -15.63 12.45
CA GLU A 108 -11.72 -15.43 11.78
C GLU A 108 -11.82 -14.08 11.08
N GLU A 109 -11.38 -12.99 11.73
CA GLU A 109 -11.40 -11.65 11.16
C GLU A 109 -10.40 -11.53 10.00
N MET A 110 -9.24 -12.19 10.12
CA MET A 110 -8.27 -12.22 9.03
C MET A 110 -8.77 -13.03 7.82
N ASP A 111 -9.50 -14.12 8.04
CA ASP A 111 -10.08 -14.90 6.94
C ASP A 111 -11.20 -14.11 6.23
N LYS A 112 -12.08 -13.43 6.97
CA LYS A 112 -13.06 -12.50 6.39
C LYS A 112 -12.39 -11.44 5.50
N ARG A 113 -11.30 -10.87 5.98
CA ARG A 113 -10.52 -9.86 5.25
C ARG A 113 -9.94 -10.39 3.93
N HIS A 114 -9.54 -11.66 3.88
CA HIS A 114 -8.95 -12.29 2.69
C HIS A 114 -9.99 -12.83 1.69
N ASN A 115 -11.29 -12.62 1.93
CA ASN A 115 -12.35 -13.03 0.99
C ASN A 115 -12.45 -12.12 -0.24
N ALA A 116 -11.77 -10.96 -0.26
CA ALA A 116 -11.75 -10.05 -1.40
C ALA A 116 -10.37 -9.92 -2.03
N LEU A 117 -10.33 -9.47 -3.29
CA LEU A 117 -9.07 -9.05 -3.92
C LEU A 117 -8.50 -7.83 -3.18
N PRO A 118 -7.18 -7.80 -2.97
CA PRO A 118 -6.53 -6.61 -2.42
C PRO A 118 -6.63 -5.44 -3.39
N GLY A 119 -6.73 -4.21 -2.84
CA GLY A 119 -6.88 -2.99 -3.61
C GLY A 119 -5.65 -2.09 -3.63
N LEU A 120 -5.55 -1.27 -4.69
CA LEU A 120 -4.60 -0.16 -4.76
C LEU A 120 -4.99 0.92 -3.72
N THR A 121 -6.28 1.18 -3.59
CA THR A 121 -6.87 1.98 -2.50
C THR A 121 -7.97 1.18 -1.79
N GLY A 122 -8.51 1.71 -0.67
CA GLY A 122 -9.54 1.02 0.09
C GLY A 122 -10.10 1.86 1.23
N LEU A 123 -11.18 1.38 1.84
CA LEU A 123 -11.90 2.10 2.89
C LEU A 123 -11.00 2.42 4.09
N ALA A 124 -10.19 1.46 4.53
CA ALA A 124 -9.23 1.67 5.62
C ALA A 124 -8.22 2.79 5.28
N GLN A 125 -7.76 2.85 4.02
CA GLN A 125 -6.78 3.83 3.58
C GLN A 125 -7.35 5.25 3.58
N ILE A 126 -8.57 5.46 3.11
CA ILE A 126 -9.22 6.79 3.11
C ILE A 126 -9.62 7.25 4.52
N ARG A 127 -9.80 6.31 5.46
CA ARG A 127 -10.02 6.60 6.90
C ARG A 127 -8.72 6.90 7.66
N GLY A 128 -7.57 6.93 6.98
CA GLY A 128 -6.27 7.26 7.58
C GLY A 128 -5.47 6.07 8.09
N TYR A 129 -5.96 4.84 7.95
CA TYR A 129 -5.24 3.62 8.37
C TYR A 129 -4.28 3.08 7.28
N ARG A 130 -3.64 3.99 6.52
CA ARG A 130 -2.72 3.62 5.42
C ARG A 130 -1.30 3.28 5.91
N GLY A 131 -0.82 3.97 6.93
CA GLY A 131 0.57 3.91 7.43
C GLY A 131 0.81 2.77 8.42
N ASP A 132 1.75 3.01 9.31
CA ASP A 132 2.10 2.10 10.38
C ASP A 132 0.92 1.88 11.33
N THR A 133 0.94 0.73 12.00
CA THR A 133 -0.03 0.35 13.01
C THR A 133 0.66 0.30 14.38
N PRO A 134 0.83 1.45 15.05
CA PRO A 134 1.65 1.55 16.25
C PRO A 134 1.06 0.82 17.46
N ASN A 135 -0.23 0.47 17.42
CA ASN A 135 -0.92 -0.20 18.52
C ASN A 135 -2.05 -1.10 18.03
N SER A 136 -2.54 -1.94 18.92
CA SER A 136 -3.63 -2.89 18.67
C SER A 136 -4.90 -2.20 18.17
N ALA A 137 -5.27 -1.03 18.70
CA ALA A 137 -6.46 -0.30 18.27
C ALA A 137 -6.37 0.12 16.79
N SER A 138 -5.19 0.54 16.32
CA SER A 138 -4.96 0.88 14.91
C SER A 138 -5.12 -0.34 14.00
N ILE A 139 -4.71 -1.53 14.47
CA ILE A 139 -4.88 -2.79 13.74
C ILE A 139 -6.36 -3.14 13.65
N HIS A 140 -7.09 -3.13 14.77
CA HIS A 140 -8.53 -3.39 14.79
C HIS A 140 -9.30 -2.45 13.87
N ASN A 141 -9.03 -1.14 13.92
CA ASN A 141 -9.70 -0.15 13.09
C ASN A 141 -9.45 -0.38 11.59
N ARG A 142 -8.22 -0.77 11.22
CA ARG A 142 -7.86 -1.12 9.84
C ARG A 142 -8.64 -2.35 9.38
N ILE A 143 -8.55 -3.45 10.12
CA ILE A 143 -9.17 -4.73 9.75
C ILE A 143 -10.70 -4.59 9.71
N ASN A 144 -11.31 -3.92 10.69
CA ASN A 144 -12.74 -3.63 10.69
C ASN A 144 -13.18 -2.81 9.48
N SER A 145 -12.39 -1.80 9.08
CA SER A 145 -12.69 -1.01 7.88
C SER A 145 -12.55 -1.84 6.59
N ASP A 146 -11.58 -2.75 6.52
CA ASP A 146 -11.43 -3.66 5.39
C ASP A 146 -12.61 -4.63 5.30
N ILE A 147 -13.07 -5.20 6.43
CA ILE A 147 -14.23 -6.10 6.49
C ILE A 147 -15.53 -5.35 6.19
N GLU A 148 -15.68 -4.13 6.72
CA GLU A 148 -16.83 -3.28 6.40
C GLU A 148 -16.94 -3.04 4.88
N TYR A 149 -15.82 -2.73 4.23
CA TYR A 149 -15.78 -2.57 2.77
C TYR A 149 -16.25 -3.85 2.07
N ILE A 150 -15.73 -5.02 2.46
CA ILE A 150 -16.08 -6.31 1.86
C ILE A 150 -17.59 -6.58 1.95
N ASN A 151 -18.18 -6.28 3.11
CA ASN A 151 -19.60 -6.50 3.36
C ASN A 151 -20.51 -5.50 2.63
N LYS A 152 -20.02 -4.30 2.33
CA LYS A 152 -20.78 -3.20 1.69
C LYS A 152 -20.34 -2.93 0.25
N GLN A 153 -19.46 -3.76 -0.31
CA GLN A 153 -18.89 -3.53 -1.63
C GLN A 153 -19.98 -3.25 -2.67
N SER A 154 -19.83 -2.12 -3.34
CA SER A 154 -20.73 -1.68 -4.41
C SER A 154 -19.98 -0.73 -5.34
N PHE A 155 -20.45 -0.58 -6.58
CA PHE A 155 -19.89 0.36 -7.54
C PHE A 155 -19.87 1.81 -7.02
N LEU A 156 -20.91 2.23 -6.31
CA LEU A 156 -21.00 3.58 -5.75
C LEU A 156 -19.97 3.79 -4.62
N LEU A 157 -19.80 2.81 -3.74
CA LEU A 157 -18.78 2.86 -2.69
C LEU A 157 -17.37 2.87 -3.28
N ASP A 158 -17.10 2.09 -4.33
CA ASP A 158 -15.82 2.11 -5.02
C ASP A 158 -15.54 3.49 -5.64
N LEU A 159 -16.52 4.10 -6.29
CA LEU A 159 -16.39 5.44 -6.87
C LEU A 159 -16.13 6.51 -5.79
N GLU A 160 -16.81 6.42 -4.67
CA GLU A 160 -16.57 7.29 -3.50
C GLU A 160 -15.13 7.16 -3.00
N ILE A 161 -14.66 5.92 -2.75
CA ILE A 161 -13.31 5.65 -2.27
C ILE A 161 -12.26 6.17 -3.26
N ILE A 162 -12.44 5.95 -4.55
CA ILE A 162 -11.54 6.45 -5.60
C ILE A 162 -11.50 7.98 -5.56
N THR A 163 -12.65 8.63 -5.48
CA THR A 163 -12.75 10.10 -5.47
C THR A 163 -12.05 10.71 -4.26
N ILE A 164 -12.25 10.13 -3.07
CA ILE A 164 -11.58 10.58 -1.84
C ILE A 164 -10.06 10.33 -1.95
N SER A 165 -9.64 9.17 -2.46
CA SER A 165 -8.23 8.85 -2.65
C SER A 165 -7.53 9.83 -3.57
N LEU A 166 -8.14 10.19 -4.70
CA LEU A 166 -7.61 11.19 -5.64
C LEU A 166 -7.47 12.56 -4.98
N ARG A 167 -8.48 13.00 -4.20
CA ARG A 167 -8.41 14.25 -3.44
C ARG A 167 -7.28 14.25 -2.42
N MET A 168 -7.06 13.13 -1.73
CA MET A 168 -5.94 12.97 -0.78
C MET A 168 -4.58 13.06 -1.48
N LEU A 169 -4.42 12.41 -2.64
CA LEU A 169 -3.20 12.47 -3.44
C LEU A 169 -2.91 13.89 -3.94
N ILE A 170 -3.92 14.60 -4.48
CA ILE A 170 -3.76 15.99 -4.93
C ILE A 170 -3.36 16.90 -3.76
N ARG A 171 -4.00 16.76 -2.60
CA ARG A 171 -3.65 17.56 -1.40
C ARG A 171 -2.21 17.26 -0.93
N ALA A 172 -1.78 16.00 -0.95
CA ALA A 172 -0.41 15.62 -0.61
C ALA A 172 0.59 16.23 -1.60
N ALA A 173 0.32 16.17 -2.90
CA ALA A 173 1.17 16.77 -3.93
C ALA A 173 1.28 18.30 -3.78
N VAL A 174 0.17 18.99 -3.55
CA VAL A 174 0.15 20.45 -3.35
C VAL A 174 0.97 20.86 -2.11
N ARG A 175 0.81 20.16 -0.98
CA ARG A 175 1.61 20.44 0.23
C ARG A 175 3.10 20.30 0.01
N LEU A 176 3.53 19.36 -0.84
CA LEU A 176 4.94 19.11 -1.14
C LEU A 176 5.56 20.13 -2.09
N ILE A 177 4.74 20.83 -2.88
CA ILE A 177 5.21 21.86 -3.84
C ILE A 177 5.31 23.23 -3.15
N PHE A 178 4.45 23.49 -2.17
CA PHE A 178 4.30 24.83 -1.55
C PHE A 178 4.83 24.92 -0.10
N ASN A 179 5.44 23.85 0.45
CA ASN A 179 6.22 23.81 1.69
C ASN A 179 7.68 23.45 1.40
#